data_2b3a60f3bf48238281f92120e935cc66
#
_entry.id   2b3a60f3bf48238281f92120e935cc66
#
_cell.length_a   1.000
_cell.length_b   1.000
_cell.length_c   1.000
_cell.angle_alpha   90.00
_cell.angle_beta   90.00
_cell.angle_gamma   90.00
#
_symmetry.space_group_name_H-M   'P 1'
#
loop_
_entity.id
_entity.type
_entity.pdbx_description
1 polymer ?
#
loop_
_entity_poly.entity_id
_entity_poly.type
_entity_poly.pdbx_seq_one_letter_code
_entity_poly.pdbx_strand_id
1 'polypeptide(L)'
;MARHAAAHVHTSVAPTSTSGASSSSSNSNETLAELEAPACETTALLPKSHAVLPTSRAVVVIVQACGLSFFSSFCSGVIVIALPAIQSTLGLPESLLVWPTSSYYLTAGSCLLLAGSVADVAGSKRVNLIGSFFSAIFILACGLARNGAEIIAFRALHGITYAIITPSSISIISNNVEEGRPRNMGFACMGFGQPLGFCFGLVLGGMFTDTVGWRPAFYVAAVASLALFLVGIWTLPQDARPQAGQSVWKRLALEIDWIGVLLASTGLILLSYVLA
;
A
#
# COMPACT_ATOMS: atom_id res chain seq x y z
N MET A 1 -35.61 -43.02 -5.16
CA MET A 1 -36.26 -43.28 -6.47
C MET A 1 -35.43 -42.59 -7.54
N ALA A 2 -34.96 -43.45 -8.46
CA ALA A 2 -34.49 -43.27 -9.87
C ALA A 2 -33.36 -42.24 -10.08
N ARG A 3 -32.04 -42.60 -10.34
CA ARG A 3 -31.40 -43.43 -11.38
C ARG A 3 -31.74 -42.99 -12.82
N HIS A 4 -30.71 -42.49 -13.52
CA HIS A 4 -30.20 -42.92 -14.84
C HIS A 4 -29.05 -41.96 -15.24
N ALA A 5 -27.81 -42.42 -15.41
CA ALA A 5 -27.16 -43.31 -16.40
C ALA A 5 -26.68 -42.48 -17.64
N ALA A 6 -25.43 -42.31 -17.70
CA ALA A 6 -24.34 -42.66 -18.60
C ALA A 6 -24.61 -42.64 -20.13
N ALA A 7 -23.69 -42.01 -20.86
CA ALA A 7 -23.24 -42.54 -22.17
C ALA A 7 -21.83 -42.03 -22.54
N HIS A 8 -20.90 -42.95 -22.58
CA HIS A 8 -19.60 -42.88 -23.28
C HIS A 8 -19.80 -42.88 -24.79
N VAL A 9 -18.99 -42.11 -25.52
CA VAL A 9 -18.68 -42.45 -26.91
C VAL A 9 -17.17 -42.32 -27.12
N HIS A 10 -16.52 -43.47 -27.19
CA HIS A 10 -15.23 -43.72 -27.81
C HIS A 10 -15.42 -43.76 -29.33
N THR A 11 -14.55 -43.11 -30.08
CA THR A 11 -14.23 -43.53 -31.43
C THR A 11 -12.73 -43.39 -31.69
N SER A 12 -12.09 -44.55 -31.72
CA SER A 12 -10.76 -44.84 -32.22
C SER A 12 -10.85 -45.08 -33.72
N VAL A 13 -9.96 -44.49 -34.50
CA VAL A 13 -9.53 -45.09 -35.79
C VAL A 13 -8.06 -44.78 -36.02
N ALA A 14 -7.27 -45.83 -36.12
CA ALA A 14 -5.87 -45.85 -36.52
C ALA A 14 -5.78 -46.37 -37.98
N PRO A 15 -4.59 -46.69 -38.54
CA PRO A 15 -4.01 -45.94 -39.66
C PRO A 15 -3.96 -46.79 -40.96
N THR A 16 -3.67 -46.15 -42.06
CA THR A 16 -3.25 -46.91 -43.27
C THR A 16 -2.03 -46.24 -43.93
N SER A 17 -1.01 -47.05 -43.99
CA SER A 17 0.20 -46.94 -44.80
C SER A 17 -0.08 -47.21 -46.32
N THR A 18 0.56 -46.45 -47.19
CA THR A 18 1.10 -47.04 -48.45
C THR A 18 2.23 -46.19 -49.01
N SER A 19 3.24 -46.93 -49.39
CA SER A 19 4.49 -46.69 -50.06
C SER A 19 4.37 -46.16 -51.48
N GLY A 20 5.40 -45.47 -51.96
CA GLY A 20 5.65 -45.28 -53.41
C GLY A 20 6.86 -44.39 -53.67
N ALA A 21 7.95 -45.03 -54.13
CA ALA A 21 9.21 -44.44 -54.54
C ALA A 21 9.13 -43.76 -55.92
N SER A 22 9.96 -42.72 -56.13
CA SER A 22 11.04 -42.73 -57.17
C SER A 22 11.52 -41.30 -57.47
N SER A 23 12.80 -41.11 -57.26
CA SER A 23 13.83 -40.43 -58.08
C SER A 23 13.44 -39.33 -59.06
N SER A 24 14.03 -38.17 -58.96
CA SER A 24 14.99 -37.62 -59.91
C SER A 24 15.60 -36.29 -59.45
N SER A 25 16.90 -36.21 -59.65
CA SER A 25 17.80 -35.11 -59.50
C SER A 25 17.48 -33.92 -60.40
N SER A 26 17.59 -32.69 -59.91
CA SER A 26 18.35 -31.61 -60.58
C SER A 26 18.42 -30.34 -59.71
N ASN A 27 19.61 -30.04 -59.44
CA ASN A 27 20.31 -28.78 -59.30
C ASN A 27 19.45 -27.51 -59.49
N SER A 28 19.42 -26.69 -58.47
CA SER A 28 19.45 -25.23 -58.61
C SER A 28 19.78 -24.61 -57.23
N ASN A 29 21.00 -24.09 -57.16
CA ASN A 29 21.37 -23.08 -56.19
C ASN A 29 20.45 -21.87 -56.41
N GLU A 30 19.47 -21.71 -55.60
CA GLU A 30 18.78 -20.47 -55.44
C GLU A 30 18.49 -20.23 -53.96
N THR A 31 19.25 -19.27 -53.46
CA THR A 31 18.81 -18.30 -52.47
C THR A 31 18.23 -18.87 -51.17
N LEU A 32 19.12 -19.35 -50.30
CA LEU A 32 18.90 -19.29 -48.86
C LEU A 32 19.13 -17.84 -48.37
N ALA A 33 18.36 -16.93 -48.92
CA ALA A 33 18.13 -15.65 -48.35
C ALA A 33 16.67 -15.61 -48.00
N GLU A 34 16.41 -15.36 -46.75
CA GLU A 34 15.17 -14.78 -46.30
C GLU A 34 14.05 -15.73 -45.92
N LEU A 35 14.22 -16.19 -44.73
CA LEU A 35 13.15 -16.18 -43.73
C LEU A 35 13.81 -16.15 -42.35
N GLU A 36 14.61 -15.11 -42.09
CA GLU A 36 14.73 -14.59 -40.76
C GLU A 36 13.35 -14.06 -40.40
N ALA A 37 12.52 -14.94 -39.86
CA ALA A 37 11.44 -14.52 -39.03
C ALA A 37 12.06 -13.56 -37.97
N PRO A 38 11.46 -12.39 -37.76
CA PRO A 38 11.96 -11.53 -36.69
C PRO A 38 12.00 -12.39 -35.45
N ALA A 39 13.19 -12.59 -34.92
CA ALA A 39 13.36 -13.15 -33.61
C ALA A 39 12.49 -12.27 -32.74
N CYS A 40 11.31 -12.79 -32.44
CA CYS A 40 10.48 -12.29 -31.37
C CYS A 40 11.47 -12.20 -30.21
N GLU A 41 11.87 -10.98 -29.89
CA GLU A 41 12.59 -10.66 -28.70
C GLU A 41 11.70 -11.10 -27.53
N THR A 42 11.65 -12.41 -27.35
CA THR A 42 11.42 -12.96 -26.04
C THR A 42 12.69 -12.62 -25.27
N THR A 43 12.89 -11.30 -25.05
CA THR A 43 13.63 -10.85 -23.90
C THR A 43 12.83 -11.45 -22.76
N ALA A 44 13.21 -12.68 -22.42
CA ALA A 44 12.76 -13.35 -21.24
C ALA A 44 12.84 -12.27 -20.18
N LEU A 45 11.70 -11.86 -19.66
CA LEU A 45 11.57 -11.17 -18.41
C LEU A 45 12.23 -12.12 -17.40
N LEU A 46 13.56 -12.07 -17.35
CA LEU A 46 14.31 -12.68 -16.28
C LEU A 46 13.63 -12.12 -15.02
N PRO A 47 12.99 -12.96 -14.22
CA PRO A 47 12.41 -12.49 -12.98
C PRO A 47 13.56 -11.80 -12.28
N LYS A 48 13.42 -10.48 -12.03
CA LYS A 48 14.36 -9.75 -11.18
C LYS A 48 14.46 -10.60 -9.94
N SER A 49 15.61 -11.25 -9.75
CA SER A 49 15.91 -12.00 -8.53
C SER A 49 15.96 -10.99 -7.40
N HIS A 50 14.78 -10.61 -6.92
CA HIS A 50 14.66 -9.89 -5.67
C HIS A 50 15.11 -10.86 -4.59
N ALA A 51 16.13 -10.49 -3.84
CA ALA A 51 16.56 -11.27 -2.69
C ALA A 51 15.38 -11.40 -1.72
N VAL A 52 14.70 -12.55 -1.80
CA VAL A 52 13.57 -12.87 -0.91
C VAL A 52 14.06 -12.82 0.53
N LEU A 53 13.38 -12.06 1.36
CA LEU A 53 13.73 -11.94 2.77
C LEU A 53 13.55 -13.29 3.49
N PRO A 54 14.44 -13.63 4.43
CA PRO A 54 14.21 -14.78 5.31
C PRO A 54 12.86 -14.59 6.05
N THR A 55 12.13 -15.67 6.23
CA THR A 55 10.76 -15.70 6.77
C THR A 55 10.62 -14.86 8.04
N SER A 56 11.61 -14.90 8.94
CA SER A 56 11.59 -14.11 10.17
C SER A 56 11.56 -12.60 9.92
N ARG A 57 12.37 -12.10 8.98
CA ARG A 57 12.37 -10.68 8.61
C ARG A 57 11.11 -10.28 7.86
N ALA A 58 10.59 -11.15 6.99
CA ALA A 58 9.34 -10.92 6.29
C ALA A 58 8.16 -10.73 7.28
N VAL A 59 8.08 -11.58 8.31
CA VAL A 59 7.07 -11.45 9.37
C VAL A 59 7.19 -10.11 10.09
N VAL A 60 8.38 -9.67 10.46
CA VAL A 60 8.58 -8.39 11.16
C VAL A 60 8.18 -7.20 10.29
N VAL A 61 8.48 -7.23 8.99
CA VAL A 61 8.06 -6.20 8.04
C VAL A 61 6.53 -6.14 7.91
N ILE A 62 5.87 -7.31 7.84
CA ILE A 62 4.41 -7.40 7.81
C ILE A 62 3.80 -6.85 9.10
N VAL A 63 4.33 -7.23 10.26
CA VAL A 63 3.87 -6.75 11.57
C VAL A 63 4.05 -5.24 11.69
N GLN A 64 5.16 -4.69 11.23
CA GLN A 64 5.41 -3.24 11.21
C GLN A 64 4.39 -2.51 10.33
N ALA A 65 4.15 -2.97 9.10
CA ALA A 65 3.19 -2.37 8.19
C ALA A 65 1.74 -2.46 8.72
N CYS A 66 1.35 -3.62 9.25
CA CYS A 66 0.06 -3.84 9.89
C CYS A 66 -0.10 -2.95 11.13
N GLY A 67 0.93 -2.85 11.98
CA GLY A 67 0.93 -2.02 13.18
C GLY A 67 0.77 -0.53 12.90
N LEU A 68 1.45 0.00 11.87
CA LEU A 68 1.29 1.39 11.46
C LEU A 68 -0.14 1.68 10.98
N SER A 69 -0.73 0.77 10.20
CA SER A 69 -2.12 0.87 9.76
C SER A 69 -3.09 0.77 10.94
N PHE A 70 -2.82 -0.15 11.88
CA PHE A 70 -3.60 -0.33 13.11
C PHE A 70 -3.63 0.96 13.95
N PHE A 71 -2.46 1.55 14.29
CA PHE A 71 -2.42 2.73 15.15
C PHE A 71 -2.97 3.98 14.47
N SER A 72 -2.84 4.13 13.15
CA SER A 72 -3.50 5.20 12.42
C SER A 72 -5.03 5.10 12.51
N SER A 73 -5.58 3.90 12.35
CA SER A 73 -7.03 3.66 12.47
C SER A 73 -7.50 3.72 13.93
N PHE A 74 -6.68 3.27 14.88
CA PHE A 74 -6.92 3.43 16.32
C PHE A 74 -7.16 4.89 16.70
N CYS A 75 -6.28 5.80 16.25
CA CYS A 75 -6.46 7.23 16.48
C CYS A 75 -7.76 7.77 15.88
N SER A 76 -8.22 7.23 14.75
CA SER A 76 -9.50 7.61 14.15
C SER A 76 -10.68 7.14 14.99
N GLY A 77 -10.63 5.92 15.53
CA GLY A 77 -11.63 5.39 16.46
C GLY A 77 -11.69 6.20 17.76
N VAL A 78 -10.53 6.55 18.33
CA VAL A 78 -10.46 7.41 19.54
C VAL A 78 -11.15 8.74 19.30
N ILE A 79 -10.90 9.41 18.16
CA ILE A 79 -11.54 10.70 17.87
C ILE A 79 -13.05 10.58 17.82
N VAL A 80 -13.57 9.56 17.16
CA VAL A 80 -15.01 9.39 17.01
C VAL A 80 -15.73 9.28 18.35
N ILE A 81 -15.19 8.48 19.27
CA ILE A 81 -15.81 8.30 20.59
C ILE A 81 -15.52 9.46 21.54
N ALA A 82 -14.36 10.09 21.44
CA ALA A 82 -13.94 11.18 22.31
C ALA A 82 -14.41 12.55 21.83
N LEU A 83 -15.12 12.64 20.70
CA LEU A 83 -15.52 13.89 20.08
C LEU A 83 -16.27 14.86 21.02
N PRO A 84 -17.25 14.41 21.86
CA PRO A 84 -17.91 15.30 22.82
C PRO A 84 -16.95 15.86 23.89
N ALA A 85 -16.02 15.04 24.35
CA ALA A 85 -14.99 15.47 25.32
C ALA A 85 -13.97 16.42 24.68
N ILE A 86 -13.61 16.21 23.43
CA ILE A 86 -12.75 17.10 22.63
C ILE A 86 -13.46 18.44 22.44
N GLN A 87 -14.74 18.43 22.09
CA GLN A 87 -15.54 19.64 21.94
C GLN A 87 -15.53 20.50 23.19
N SER A 88 -15.86 19.91 24.34
CA SER A 88 -15.92 20.63 25.60
C SER A 88 -14.56 21.16 26.09
N THR A 89 -13.47 20.39 25.83
CA THR A 89 -12.11 20.77 26.29
C THR A 89 -11.41 21.75 25.37
N LEU A 90 -11.64 21.71 24.07
CA LEU A 90 -10.99 22.57 23.08
C LEU A 90 -11.87 23.71 22.59
N GLY A 91 -13.13 23.79 23.02
CA GLY A 91 -14.08 24.83 22.61
C GLY A 91 -14.42 24.78 21.13
N LEU A 92 -14.54 23.56 20.55
CA LEU A 92 -14.91 23.41 19.15
C LEU A 92 -16.38 23.83 18.94
N PRO A 93 -16.66 24.72 17.98
CA PRO A 93 -18.04 24.99 17.57
C PRO A 93 -18.67 23.78 16.91
N GLU A 94 -19.99 23.59 17.05
CA GLU A 94 -20.72 22.44 16.50
C GLU A 94 -20.53 22.27 14.99
N SER A 95 -20.40 23.38 14.25
CA SER A 95 -20.14 23.39 12.81
C SER A 95 -18.81 22.75 12.39
N LEU A 96 -17.86 22.61 13.31
CA LEU A 96 -16.54 22.06 13.04
C LEU A 96 -16.31 20.67 13.62
N LEU A 97 -17.32 20.04 14.24
CA LEU A 97 -17.18 18.73 14.90
C LEU A 97 -16.77 17.60 13.96
N VAL A 98 -17.20 17.64 12.73
CA VAL A 98 -16.90 16.58 11.73
C VAL A 98 -15.45 16.70 11.20
N TRP A 99 -14.88 17.91 11.24
CA TRP A 99 -13.60 18.20 10.61
C TRP A 99 -12.38 17.43 11.15
N PRO A 100 -12.23 17.13 12.45
CA PRO A 100 -11.10 16.31 12.93
C PRO A 100 -11.03 14.94 12.31
N THR A 101 -12.17 14.36 11.95
CA THR A 101 -12.24 13.06 11.25
C THR A 101 -12.12 13.23 9.74
N SER A 102 -12.90 14.16 9.16
CA SER A 102 -12.94 14.38 7.71
C SER A 102 -11.61 14.87 7.15
N SER A 103 -10.89 15.76 7.84
CA SER A 103 -9.60 16.29 7.40
C SER A 103 -8.55 15.19 7.23
N TYR A 104 -8.54 14.18 8.09
CA TYR A 104 -7.65 13.03 7.97
C TYR A 104 -7.93 12.22 6.71
N TYR A 105 -9.19 11.82 6.49
CA TYR A 105 -9.55 11.01 5.31
C TYR A 105 -9.43 11.78 4.01
N LEU A 106 -9.75 13.08 4.02
CA LEU A 106 -9.60 13.98 2.89
C LEU A 106 -8.14 14.05 2.42
N THR A 107 -7.22 14.33 3.34
CA THR A 107 -5.79 14.42 3.01
C THR A 107 -5.19 13.06 2.68
N ALA A 108 -5.58 12.01 3.40
CA ALA A 108 -5.15 10.64 3.11
C ALA A 108 -5.54 10.21 1.69
N GLY A 109 -6.79 10.44 1.30
CA GLY A 109 -7.28 10.07 -0.05
C GLY A 109 -6.64 10.92 -1.15
N SER A 110 -6.58 12.23 -0.97
CA SER A 110 -6.05 13.17 -1.99
C SER A 110 -4.55 12.99 -2.24
N CYS A 111 -3.77 12.66 -1.21
CA CYS A 111 -2.33 12.50 -1.34
C CYS A 111 -1.89 11.06 -1.72
N LEU A 112 -2.80 10.08 -1.74
CA LEU A 112 -2.45 8.67 -1.93
C LEU A 112 -1.78 8.40 -3.26
N LEU A 113 -2.29 8.97 -4.35
CA LEU A 113 -1.74 8.79 -5.70
C LEU A 113 -0.35 9.42 -5.84
N LEU A 114 -0.21 10.64 -5.33
CA LEU A 114 1.09 11.33 -5.32
C LEU A 114 2.12 10.56 -4.50
N ALA A 115 1.72 10.11 -3.32
CA ALA A 115 2.60 9.38 -2.42
C ALA A 115 3.04 8.03 -3.01
N GLY A 116 2.16 7.33 -3.76
CA GLY A 116 2.49 6.13 -4.49
C GLY A 116 3.59 6.37 -5.52
N SER A 117 3.40 7.36 -6.39
CA SER A 117 4.39 7.74 -7.40
C SER A 117 5.74 8.16 -6.79
N VAL A 118 5.71 8.90 -5.68
CA VAL A 118 6.94 9.27 -4.95
C VAL A 118 7.63 8.05 -4.35
N ALA A 119 6.89 7.11 -3.79
CA ALA A 119 7.46 5.89 -3.20
C ALA A 119 8.17 5.02 -4.24
N ASP A 120 7.64 4.94 -5.46
CA ASP A 120 8.23 4.16 -6.54
C ASP A 120 9.55 4.77 -7.06
N VAL A 121 9.65 6.10 -7.09
CA VAL A 121 10.85 6.82 -7.57
C VAL A 121 11.91 6.99 -6.48
N ALA A 122 11.51 7.38 -5.26
CA ALA A 122 12.43 7.71 -4.17
C ALA A 122 12.93 6.50 -3.38
N GLY A 123 12.24 5.36 -3.52
CA GLY A 123 12.51 4.12 -2.79
C GLY A 123 11.57 3.93 -1.61
N SER A 124 10.92 2.76 -1.59
CA SER A 124 9.84 2.45 -0.67
C SER A 124 10.28 2.46 0.80
N LYS A 125 11.52 2.00 1.11
CA LYS A 125 12.04 2.02 2.48
C LYS A 125 12.17 3.43 3.03
N ARG A 126 12.82 4.33 2.29
CA ARG A 126 13.07 5.71 2.75
C ARG A 126 11.75 6.44 2.96
N VAL A 127 10.85 6.30 2.01
CA VAL A 127 9.52 6.93 2.04
C VAL A 127 8.71 6.40 3.21
N ASN A 128 8.72 5.09 3.47
CA ASN A 128 8.04 4.47 4.61
C ASN A 128 8.60 4.94 5.96
N LEU A 129 9.94 5.03 6.11
CA LEU A 129 10.56 5.51 7.34
C LEU A 129 10.26 6.99 7.60
N ILE A 130 10.31 7.84 6.57
CA ILE A 130 9.94 9.25 6.70
C ILE A 130 8.47 9.38 7.11
N GLY A 131 7.57 8.66 6.43
CA GLY A 131 6.15 8.64 6.73
C GLY A 131 5.85 8.18 8.16
N SER A 132 6.45 7.07 8.62
CA SER A 132 6.24 6.53 9.96
C SER A 132 6.79 7.43 11.07
N PHE A 133 7.93 8.09 10.86
CA PHE A 133 8.47 9.07 11.79
C PHE A 133 7.54 10.27 11.97
N PHE A 134 7.12 10.90 10.87
CA PHE A 134 6.20 12.02 10.93
C PHE A 134 4.82 11.62 11.45
N SER A 135 4.35 10.40 11.15
CA SER A 135 3.10 9.88 11.70
C SER A 135 3.13 9.84 13.23
N ALA A 136 4.21 9.32 13.83
CA ALA A 136 4.36 9.31 15.29
C ALA A 136 4.35 10.74 15.87
N ILE A 137 5.01 11.70 15.21
CA ILE A 137 5.03 13.11 15.64
C ILE A 137 3.63 13.72 15.58
N PHE A 138 2.90 13.53 14.47
CA PHE A 138 1.57 14.14 14.32
C PHE A 138 0.52 13.48 15.21
N ILE A 139 0.63 12.16 15.49
CA ILE A 139 -0.20 11.51 16.51
C ILE A 139 0.07 12.13 17.89
N LEU A 140 1.35 12.32 18.24
CA LEU A 140 1.71 12.99 19.49
C LEU A 140 1.17 14.42 19.56
N ALA A 141 1.30 15.17 18.46
CA ALA A 141 0.80 16.54 18.36
C ALA A 141 -0.72 16.61 18.52
N CYS A 142 -1.49 15.63 18.00
CA CYS A 142 -2.92 15.54 18.26
C CYS A 142 -3.23 15.45 19.77
N GLY A 143 -2.46 14.65 20.53
CA GLY A 143 -2.62 14.56 21.99
C GLY A 143 -2.24 15.84 22.74
N LEU A 144 -1.35 16.67 22.17
CA LEU A 144 -0.90 17.94 22.73
C LEU A 144 -1.73 19.16 22.29
N ALA A 145 -2.70 18.97 21.38
CA ALA A 145 -3.52 20.05 20.85
C ALA A 145 -4.22 20.85 21.96
N ARG A 146 -4.21 22.17 21.81
CA ARG A 146 -4.75 23.12 22.78
C ARG A 146 -6.04 23.78 22.31
N ASN A 147 -6.29 23.76 21.02
CA ASN A 147 -7.49 24.32 20.41
C ASN A 147 -7.97 23.47 19.24
N GLY A 148 -9.22 23.72 18.79
CA GLY A 148 -9.85 22.94 17.75
C GLY A 148 -9.18 23.05 16.39
N ALA A 149 -8.60 24.20 16.07
CA ALA A 149 -7.88 24.37 14.78
C ALA A 149 -6.60 23.52 14.74
N GLU A 150 -5.88 23.43 15.86
CA GLU A 150 -4.68 22.59 15.95
C GLU A 150 -4.98 21.11 15.73
N ILE A 151 -6.02 20.58 16.39
CA ILE A 151 -6.33 19.15 16.22
C ILE A 151 -6.74 18.84 14.77
N ILE A 152 -7.50 19.72 14.10
CA ILE A 152 -7.86 19.58 12.70
C ILE A 152 -6.61 19.58 11.81
N ALA A 153 -5.70 20.55 12.03
CA ALA A 153 -4.46 20.64 11.26
C ALA A 153 -3.55 19.43 11.46
N PHE A 154 -3.36 18.97 12.71
CA PHE A 154 -2.54 17.79 12.98
C PHE A 154 -3.16 16.50 12.42
N ARG A 155 -4.48 16.39 12.40
CA ARG A 155 -5.18 15.29 11.75
C ARG A 155 -5.00 15.31 10.23
N ALA A 156 -5.06 16.48 9.60
CA ALA A 156 -4.77 16.62 8.17
C ALA A 156 -3.33 16.21 7.85
N LEU A 157 -2.35 16.66 8.64
CA LEU A 157 -0.94 16.27 8.47
C LEU A 157 -0.72 14.76 8.71
N HIS A 158 -1.40 14.19 9.70
CA HIS A 158 -1.38 12.74 9.92
C HIS A 158 -1.97 11.96 8.74
N GLY A 159 -3.03 12.46 8.09
CA GLY A 159 -3.59 11.87 6.87
C GLY A 159 -2.58 11.84 5.72
N ILE A 160 -1.80 12.91 5.54
CA ILE A 160 -0.71 12.94 4.54
C ILE A 160 0.33 11.86 4.82
N THR A 161 0.76 11.71 6.09
CA THR A 161 1.74 10.66 6.44
C THR A 161 1.19 9.26 6.22
N TYR A 162 -0.08 9.05 6.49
CA TYR A 162 -0.74 7.77 6.21
C TYR A 162 -0.80 7.46 4.71
N ALA A 163 -1.09 8.48 3.88
CA ALA A 163 -1.02 8.35 2.42
C ALA A 163 0.38 7.94 1.93
N ILE A 164 1.44 8.38 2.61
CA ILE A 164 2.83 8.00 2.30
C ILE A 164 3.16 6.58 2.75
N ILE A 165 2.72 6.18 3.95
CA ILE A 165 3.00 4.87 4.55
C ILE A 165 2.33 3.74 3.76
N THR A 166 1.08 3.91 3.34
CA THR A 166 0.27 2.83 2.76
C THR A 166 0.87 2.27 1.47
N PRO A 167 1.11 3.05 0.40
CA PRO A 167 1.68 2.51 -0.84
C PRO A 167 3.12 2.03 -0.66
N SER A 168 3.92 2.71 0.17
CA SER A 168 5.29 2.27 0.44
C SER A 168 5.33 0.93 1.17
N SER A 169 4.41 0.67 2.10
CA SER A 169 4.28 -0.63 2.77
C SER A 169 3.85 -1.75 1.81
N ILE A 170 2.89 -1.47 0.92
CA ILE A 170 2.46 -2.40 -0.12
C ILE A 170 3.64 -2.74 -1.05
N SER A 171 4.38 -1.74 -1.50
CA SER A 171 5.55 -1.92 -2.35
C SER A 171 6.65 -2.74 -1.66
N ILE A 172 6.92 -2.50 -0.37
CA ILE A 172 7.91 -3.28 0.40
C ILE A 172 7.49 -4.74 0.49
N ILE A 173 6.22 -5.03 0.82
CA ILE A 173 5.73 -6.41 0.93
C ILE A 173 5.76 -7.08 -0.45
N SER A 174 5.28 -6.40 -1.49
CA SER A 174 5.25 -6.93 -2.86
C SER A 174 6.65 -7.29 -3.38
N ASN A 175 7.65 -6.47 -3.11
CA ASN A 175 8.99 -6.63 -3.67
C ASN A 175 9.91 -7.55 -2.85
N ASN A 176 9.60 -7.82 -1.58
CA ASN A 176 10.53 -8.49 -0.67
C ASN A 176 9.98 -9.75 -0.03
N VAL A 177 8.66 -9.98 -0.10
CA VAL A 177 8.03 -11.20 0.41
C VAL A 177 7.79 -12.16 -0.75
N GLU A 178 8.08 -13.43 -0.54
CA GLU A 178 7.90 -14.50 -1.52
C GLU A 178 6.48 -14.53 -2.08
N GLU A 179 6.38 -14.73 -3.40
CA GLU A 179 5.08 -14.82 -4.07
C GLU A 179 4.27 -16.01 -3.56
N GLY A 180 2.96 -15.84 -3.52
CA GLY A 180 2.02 -16.85 -3.08
C GLY A 180 1.43 -16.58 -1.69
N ARG A 181 1.30 -17.63 -0.88
CA ARG A 181 0.62 -17.57 0.43
C ARG A 181 1.21 -16.54 1.41
N PRO A 182 2.55 -16.40 1.56
CA PRO A 182 3.13 -15.42 2.49
C PRO A 182 2.79 -13.98 2.13
N ARG A 183 2.89 -13.62 0.84
CA ARG A 183 2.57 -12.26 0.35
C ARG A 183 1.08 -11.94 0.53
N ASN A 184 0.21 -12.88 0.18
CA ASN A 184 -1.24 -12.72 0.35
C ASN A 184 -1.62 -12.56 1.83
N MET A 185 -0.95 -13.31 2.72
CA MET A 185 -1.11 -13.15 4.17
C MET A 185 -0.68 -11.77 4.64
N GLY A 186 0.43 -11.24 4.10
CA GLY A 186 0.91 -9.89 4.40
C GLY A 186 -0.12 -8.82 4.06
N PHE A 187 -0.71 -8.88 2.86
CA PHE A 187 -1.78 -7.94 2.46
C PHE A 187 -3.05 -8.12 3.27
N ALA A 188 -3.44 -9.36 3.58
CA ALA A 188 -4.58 -9.64 4.44
C ALA A 188 -4.39 -9.07 5.86
N CYS A 189 -3.20 -9.22 6.45
CA CYS A 189 -2.87 -8.64 7.75
C CYS A 189 -2.94 -7.10 7.74
N MET A 190 -2.42 -6.45 6.68
CA MET A 190 -2.55 -4.99 6.54
C MET A 190 -4.01 -4.54 6.44
N GLY A 191 -4.79 -5.20 5.59
CA GLY A 191 -6.22 -4.89 5.41
C GLY A 191 -7.02 -5.12 6.69
N PHE A 192 -6.71 -6.17 7.44
CA PHE A 192 -7.38 -6.50 8.70
C PHE A 192 -6.94 -5.58 9.85
N GLY A 193 -5.71 -5.08 9.83
CA GLY A 193 -5.18 -4.16 10.82
C GLY A 193 -6.00 -2.88 10.98
N GLN A 194 -6.54 -2.34 9.88
CA GLN A 194 -7.35 -1.11 9.90
C GLN A 194 -8.67 -1.26 10.70
N PRO A 195 -9.59 -2.18 10.36
CA PRO A 195 -10.84 -2.32 11.09
C PRO A 195 -10.61 -2.73 12.55
N LEU A 196 -9.62 -3.59 12.82
CA LEU A 196 -9.23 -3.90 14.19
C LEU A 196 -8.78 -2.66 14.95
N GLY A 197 -7.86 -1.88 14.39
CA GLY A 197 -7.39 -0.64 15.00
C GLY A 197 -8.53 0.30 15.33
N PHE A 198 -9.47 0.48 14.40
CA PHE A 198 -10.63 1.32 14.60
C PHE A 198 -11.52 0.82 15.76
N CYS A 199 -11.84 -0.47 15.78
CA CYS A 199 -12.63 -1.07 16.88
C CYS A 199 -11.94 -0.92 18.23
N PHE A 200 -10.64 -1.22 18.31
CA PHE A 200 -9.87 -0.99 19.54
C PHE A 200 -9.81 0.49 19.92
N GLY A 201 -9.73 1.38 18.94
CA GLY A 201 -9.80 2.82 19.15
C GLY A 201 -11.10 3.29 19.78
N LEU A 202 -12.24 2.73 19.32
CA LEU A 202 -13.55 3.00 19.94
C LEU A 202 -13.61 2.52 21.40
N VAL A 203 -13.22 1.26 21.65
CA VAL A 203 -13.34 0.65 22.98
C VAL A 203 -12.37 1.29 23.97
N LEU A 204 -11.08 1.31 23.65
CA LEU A 204 -10.06 1.87 24.54
C LEU A 204 -10.15 3.40 24.61
N GLY A 205 -10.51 4.05 23.51
CA GLY A 205 -10.76 5.49 23.46
C GLY A 205 -11.89 5.91 24.41
N GLY A 206 -12.99 5.12 24.46
CA GLY A 206 -14.07 5.33 25.43
C GLY A 206 -13.57 5.17 26.87
N MET A 207 -12.89 4.05 27.16
CA MET A 207 -12.33 3.78 28.51
C MET A 207 -11.37 4.91 28.96
N PHE A 208 -10.47 5.37 28.09
CA PHE A 208 -9.57 6.46 28.42
C PHE A 208 -10.33 7.77 28.65
N THR A 209 -11.30 8.07 27.80
CA THR A 209 -12.09 9.32 27.89
C THR A 209 -12.84 9.40 29.20
N ASP A 210 -13.40 8.31 29.67
CA ASP A 210 -14.19 8.24 30.92
C ASP A 210 -13.31 8.27 32.18
N THR A 211 -12.03 7.82 32.11
CA THR A 211 -11.17 7.65 33.30
C THR A 211 -10.14 8.75 33.43
N VAL A 212 -9.30 8.94 32.41
CA VAL A 212 -8.13 9.86 32.45
C VAL A 212 -8.17 10.92 31.35
N GLY A 213 -9.21 10.93 30.53
CA GLY A 213 -9.37 11.84 29.39
C GLY A 213 -8.86 11.24 28.08
N TRP A 214 -9.15 11.92 26.98
CA TRP A 214 -8.88 11.45 25.61
C TRP A 214 -7.40 11.54 25.19
N ARG A 215 -6.61 12.45 25.78
CA ARG A 215 -5.20 12.70 25.42
C ARG A 215 -4.27 11.50 25.58
N PRO A 216 -4.33 10.71 26.68
CA PRO A 216 -3.43 9.57 26.88
C PRO A 216 -3.53 8.50 25.79
N ALA A 217 -4.69 8.32 25.15
CA ALA A 217 -4.85 7.39 24.05
C ALA A 217 -3.93 7.74 22.85
N PHE A 218 -3.78 9.04 22.56
CA PHE A 218 -2.86 9.52 21.52
C PHE A 218 -1.39 9.35 21.92
N TYR A 219 -1.05 9.53 23.19
CA TYR A 219 0.32 9.32 23.67
C TYR A 219 0.73 7.86 23.56
N VAL A 220 -0.13 6.93 23.92
CA VAL A 220 0.11 5.48 23.76
C VAL A 220 0.29 5.15 22.28
N ALA A 221 -0.58 5.64 21.41
CA ALA A 221 -0.48 5.41 19.97
C ALA A 221 0.80 6.00 19.36
N ALA A 222 1.22 7.19 19.81
CA ALA A 222 2.45 7.84 19.36
C ALA A 222 3.70 7.06 19.76
N VAL A 223 3.77 6.60 21.02
CA VAL A 223 4.90 5.77 21.50
C VAL A 223 4.96 4.45 20.76
N ALA A 224 3.82 3.81 20.54
CA ALA A 224 3.76 2.56 19.77
C ALA A 224 4.16 2.76 18.29
N SER A 225 3.70 3.84 17.66
CA SER A 225 4.10 4.18 16.28
C SER A 225 5.59 4.51 16.18
N LEU A 226 6.16 5.18 17.19
CA LEU A 226 7.60 5.44 17.26
C LEU A 226 8.40 4.14 17.44
N ALA A 227 7.92 3.21 18.27
CA ALA A 227 8.55 1.90 18.43
C ALA A 227 8.55 1.12 17.11
N LEU A 228 7.44 1.13 16.35
CA LEU A 228 7.36 0.52 15.03
C LEU A 228 8.29 1.20 14.03
N PHE A 229 8.46 2.51 14.08
CA PHE A 229 9.45 3.22 13.28
C PHE A 229 10.88 2.75 13.60
N LEU A 230 11.24 2.64 14.88
CA LEU A 230 12.56 2.14 15.29
C LEU A 230 12.79 0.71 14.82
N VAL A 231 11.80 -0.17 14.95
CA VAL A 231 11.85 -1.53 14.38
C VAL A 231 12.06 -1.48 12.87
N GLY A 232 11.37 -0.58 12.18
CA GLY A 232 11.48 -0.39 10.73
C GLY A 232 12.88 0.00 10.27
N ILE A 233 13.63 0.83 11.02
CA ILE A 233 15.01 1.20 10.69
C ILE A 233 15.90 -0.05 10.53
N TRP A 234 15.73 -1.02 11.43
CA TRP A 234 16.57 -2.22 11.51
C TRP A 234 16.10 -3.36 10.58
N THR A 235 14.81 -3.44 10.31
CA THR A 235 14.20 -4.60 9.64
C THR A 235 13.87 -4.39 8.17
N LEU A 236 13.56 -3.15 7.77
CA LEU A 236 13.20 -2.87 6.38
C LEU A 236 14.38 -3.14 5.45
N PRO A 237 14.17 -3.92 4.36
CA PRO A 237 15.20 -4.19 3.38
C PRO A 237 15.68 -2.89 2.72
N GLN A 238 16.93 -2.88 2.30
CA GLN A 238 17.46 -1.73 1.56
C GLN A 238 16.80 -1.68 0.19
N ASP A 239 16.39 -0.49 -0.23
CA ASP A 239 15.90 -0.28 -1.58
C ASP A 239 16.97 -0.71 -2.59
N ALA A 240 16.56 -1.34 -3.70
CA ALA A 240 17.44 -1.59 -4.82
C ALA A 240 18.11 -0.26 -5.22
N ARG A 241 19.43 -0.28 -5.38
CA ARG A 241 20.18 0.95 -5.70
C ARG A 241 19.55 1.61 -6.92
N PRO A 242 19.24 2.92 -6.88
CA PRO A 242 18.80 3.65 -8.06
C PRO A 242 19.84 3.41 -9.16
N GLN A 243 19.39 3.18 -10.38
CA GLN A 243 20.30 3.06 -11.52
C GLN A 243 21.28 4.23 -11.51
N ALA A 244 22.57 3.89 -11.49
CA ALA A 244 23.65 4.85 -11.39
C ALA A 244 23.55 5.89 -12.53
N GLY A 245 23.37 7.17 -12.19
CA GLY A 245 23.48 8.26 -13.15
C GLY A 245 22.38 9.31 -13.16
N GLN A 246 21.19 9.03 -12.60
CA GLN A 246 20.14 10.06 -12.58
C GLN A 246 19.80 10.51 -11.16
N SER A 247 19.79 11.82 -10.96
CA SER A 247 19.34 12.43 -9.71
C SER A 247 17.86 12.07 -9.46
N VAL A 248 17.53 11.67 -8.23
CA VAL A 248 16.16 11.38 -7.80
C VAL A 248 15.20 12.52 -8.17
N TRP A 249 15.65 13.78 -8.08
CA TRP A 249 14.87 14.95 -8.44
C TRP A 249 14.50 15.02 -9.93
N LYS A 250 15.42 14.61 -10.83
CA LYS A 250 15.12 14.55 -12.27
C LYS A 250 14.10 13.46 -12.58
N ARG A 251 14.21 12.32 -11.91
CA ARG A 251 13.24 11.21 -12.06
C ARG A 251 11.86 11.61 -11.53
N LEU A 252 11.79 12.21 -10.35
CA LEU A 252 10.55 12.77 -9.79
C LEU A 252 9.88 13.77 -10.76
N ALA A 253 10.65 14.62 -11.41
CA ALA A 253 10.09 15.62 -12.33
C ALA A 253 9.61 15.03 -13.66
N LEU A 254 10.25 13.96 -14.17
CA LEU A 254 10.01 13.39 -15.49
C LEU A 254 9.11 12.15 -15.49
N GLU A 255 9.15 11.34 -14.43
CA GLU A 255 8.41 10.07 -14.34
C GLU A 255 7.00 10.25 -13.73
N ILE A 256 6.77 11.36 -13.00
CA ILE A 256 5.46 11.63 -12.39
C ILE A 256 4.63 12.52 -13.33
N ASP A 257 3.43 12.05 -13.66
CA ASP A 257 2.40 12.87 -14.31
C ASP A 257 1.78 13.84 -13.30
N TRP A 258 2.46 14.97 -13.09
CA TRP A 258 2.04 16.00 -12.14
C TRP A 258 0.65 16.57 -12.46
N ILE A 259 0.31 16.67 -13.74
CA ILE A 259 -0.99 17.20 -14.16
C ILE A 259 -2.10 16.22 -13.79
N GLY A 260 -1.94 14.93 -14.12
CA GLY A 260 -2.90 13.90 -13.78
C GLY A 260 -3.08 13.75 -12.27
N VAL A 261 -1.97 13.74 -11.51
CA VAL A 261 -2.01 13.66 -10.04
C VAL A 261 -2.71 14.87 -9.43
N LEU A 262 -2.42 16.09 -9.89
CA LEU A 262 -3.07 17.31 -9.38
C LEU A 262 -4.56 17.32 -9.71
N LEU A 263 -4.96 16.94 -10.92
CA LEU A 263 -6.38 16.84 -11.29
C LEU A 263 -7.12 15.80 -10.46
N ALA A 264 -6.56 14.61 -10.29
CA ALA A 264 -7.15 13.55 -9.50
C ALA A 264 -7.26 13.94 -8.02
N SER A 265 -6.20 14.51 -7.44
CA SER A 265 -6.19 14.98 -6.05
C SER A 265 -7.20 16.09 -5.82
N THR A 266 -7.26 17.07 -6.73
CA THR A 266 -8.24 18.17 -6.66
C THR A 266 -9.66 17.64 -6.79
N GLY A 267 -9.92 16.72 -7.71
CA GLY A 267 -11.22 16.06 -7.84
C GLY A 267 -11.66 15.33 -6.57
N LEU A 268 -10.74 14.59 -5.94
CA LEU A 268 -11.00 13.91 -4.67
C LEU A 268 -11.25 14.90 -3.52
N ILE A 269 -10.50 16.01 -3.46
CA ILE A 269 -10.71 17.07 -2.46
C ILE A 269 -12.10 17.67 -2.63
N LEU A 270 -12.48 18.07 -3.84
CA LEU A 270 -13.79 18.65 -4.13
C LEU A 270 -14.91 17.67 -3.82
N LEU A 271 -14.79 16.41 -4.25
CA LEU A 271 -15.76 15.37 -3.95
C LEU A 271 -15.93 15.18 -2.45
N SER A 272 -14.83 15.05 -1.71
CA SER A 272 -14.86 14.86 -0.27
C SER A 272 -15.43 16.09 0.46
N TYR A 273 -15.12 17.30 -0.02
CA TYR A 273 -15.66 18.54 0.54
C TYR A 273 -17.18 18.65 0.33
N VAL A 274 -17.69 18.23 -0.83
CA VAL A 274 -19.13 18.24 -1.13
C VAL A 274 -19.90 17.20 -0.31
N LEU A 275 -19.23 16.07 0.02
CA LEU A 275 -19.84 14.97 0.80
C LEU A 275 -19.72 15.16 2.33
N ALA A 276 -18.88 16.07 2.82
CA ALA A 276 -18.68 16.38 4.23
C ALA A 276 -19.66 17.45 4.72
#